data_40131b1f49f01f47d42bf31c93822b29
#
_entry.id   40131b1f49f01f47d42bf31c93822b29
#
_cell.length_a   1.000
_cell.length_b   1.000
_cell.length_c   1.000
_cell.angle_alpha   90.00
_cell.angle_beta   90.00
_cell.angle_gamma   90.00
#
_symmetry.space_group_name_H-M   'P 1'
#
loop_
_entity.id
_entity.type
_entity.pdbx_description
1 polymer ?
#
loop_
_entity_poly.entity_id
_entity_poly.type
_entity_poly.pdbx_seq_one_letter_code
_entity_poly.pdbx_strand_id
1 'polypeptide(L)'
;MKKLLLISAATLIVSNSTFAGGVLTNTNQHAAFLRMLSRGATTEIDGALSNPAGLAFLPKDGFHVGLSIQSAYQTRNIDASFMTYNGVSATGPTVSDKPFEKYYEGTAAAPVIPSLFAAYKKDKWTISGFFAITAGGGKASFDDGLPMFESAAMAGIFQNSVKAHQANPQSPIIVPGMYDITSAMDGKQYIYSLQLGLSYKATEWLSVFGGGRMNYFTGGYKGFLNAIVKGTDTNLLPLALNCDQTGWGLTPVIGADVKLGKLNIGAKYEFKTNLNIENNTKNLQYPPSAKDMVAPYEHGVNTPNDIPAMLSIAAAYEFLPVLRASVEYHFYDDKNAGMANGKQKYLTKGTNEYLAGIEFDVTKQLTLSCGGQITDYGLSDNYQSDTSFSCDSYSLGVGAKIKMNKHLNLNVGYMWTNYEDYTKKSTNYNGTGLPGTNVYSRTNKVFGLSADYSF
;
A
#
# COMPACT_ATOMS: atom_id res chain seq x y z
N MET A 1 50.49 7.39 -11.80
CA MET A 1 49.90 6.09 -11.50
C MET A 1 48.39 6.25 -11.46
N LYS A 2 47.71 5.74 -12.49
CA LYS A 2 46.30 5.92 -12.80
C LYS A 2 45.49 5.04 -11.85
N LYS A 3 44.75 5.63 -10.90
CA LYS A 3 43.52 5.03 -10.39
C LYS A 3 42.37 5.76 -11.08
N LEU A 4 42.05 5.36 -12.30
CA LEU A 4 40.73 5.58 -12.86
C LEU A 4 39.76 4.88 -11.90
N LEU A 5 39.03 5.63 -11.10
CA LEU A 5 37.79 5.16 -10.52
C LEU A 5 36.85 4.84 -11.68
N LEU A 6 36.77 3.57 -12.04
CA LEU A 6 35.59 3.02 -12.68
C LEU A 6 34.44 3.25 -11.70
N ILE A 7 33.74 4.37 -11.87
CA ILE A 7 32.38 4.49 -11.35
C ILE A 7 31.59 3.51 -12.22
N SER A 8 31.51 2.26 -11.74
CA SER A 8 30.56 1.28 -12.24
C SER A 8 29.21 2.01 -12.31
N ALA A 9 28.55 1.88 -13.45
CA ALA A 9 27.17 2.32 -13.64
C ALA A 9 26.43 1.88 -12.39
N ALA A 10 26.03 2.86 -11.56
CA ALA A 10 25.27 2.61 -10.38
C ALA A 10 24.02 1.89 -10.83
N THR A 11 23.85 0.67 -10.41
CA THR A 11 22.63 -0.11 -10.64
C THR A 11 21.54 0.69 -9.95
N LEU A 12 20.83 1.51 -10.71
CA LEU A 12 19.61 2.14 -10.25
C LEU A 12 18.70 1.01 -9.85
N ILE A 13 18.60 0.77 -8.56
CA ILE A 13 17.61 -0.14 -8.00
C ILE A 13 16.27 0.53 -8.22
N VAL A 14 15.75 0.39 -9.42
CA VAL A 14 14.35 0.71 -9.68
C VAL A 14 13.55 -0.30 -8.90
N SER A 15 13.10 0.11 -7.74
CA SER A 15 12.24 -0.71 -6.91
C SER A 15 10.91 -0.86 -7.62
N ASN A 16 10.67 -2.05 -8.18
CA ASN A 16 9.31 -2.46 -8.48
C ASN A 16 8.47 -2.19 -7.23
N SER A 17 7.28 -1.63 -7.41
CA SER A 17 6.39 -1.36 -6.28
C SER A 17 6.16 -2.64 -5.50
N THR A 18 6.56 -2.63 -4.27
CA THR A 18 6.41 -3.75 -3.36
C THR A 18 5.24 -3.49 -2.43
N PHE A 19 4.42 -4.50 -2.18
CA PHE A 19 3.21 -4.38 -1.36
C PHE A 19 3.47 -4.44 0.13
N ALA A 20 4.50 -5.11 0.55
CA ALA A 20 4.77 -5.26 1.97
C ALA A 20 5.10 -3.89 2.59
N GLY A 21 4.58 -3.64 3.77
CA GLY A 21 4.73 -2.37 4.47
C GLY A 21 3.69 -1.32 4.07
N GLY A 22 2.39 -1.63 4.13
CA GLY A 22 1.36 -0.63 4.07
C GLY A 22 0.19 -0.82 3.11
N VAL A 23 0.16 -1.90 2.33
CA VAL A 23 -0.95 -2.16 1.41
C VAL A 23 -2.19 -2.73 2.11
N LEU A 24 -1.99 -3.48 3.19
CA LEU A 24 -3.06 -4.07 4.01
C LEU A 24 -3.37 -3.26 5.28
N THR A 25 -2.57 -2.25 5.58
CA THR A 25 -2.71 -1.43 6.79
C THR A 25 -3.67 -0.25 6.57
N ASN A 26 -4.26 0.24 7.64
CA ASN A 26 -5.21 1.35 7.62
C ASN A 26 -6.40 1.11 6.67
N THR A 27 -6.86 -0.13 6.54
CA THR A 27 -7.94 -0.49 5.63
C THR A 27 -8.77 -1.67 6.12
N ASN A 28 -10.02 -1.68 5.76
CA ASN A 28 -10.95 -2.81 5.85
C ASN A 28 -12.04 -2.58 4.81
N GLN A 29 -12.63 -3.63 4.30
CA GLN A 29 -13.54 -3.55 3.16
C GLN A 29 -15.01 -3.42 3.55
N HIS A 30 -15.32 -3.33 4.85
CA HIS A 30 -16.69 -3.10 5.34
C HIS A 30 -16.84 -1.73 6.00
N ALA A 31 -17.93 -1.01 5.74
CA ALA A 31 -18.17 0.32 6.30
C ALA A 31 -18.29 0.34 7.83
N ALA A 32 -18.63 -0.80 8.47
CA ALA A 32 -18.63 -0.93 9.91
C ALA A 32 -17.24 -0.67 10.54
N PHE A 33 -16.15 -0.99 9.84
CA PHE A 33 -14.81 -0.66 10.27
C PHE A 33 -14.58 0.85 10.28
N LEU A 34 -15.00 1.57 9.24
CA LEU A 34 -14.76 3.00 9.13
C LEU A 34 -15.42 3.80 10.26
N ARG A 35 -16.57 3.31 10.78
CA ARG A 35 -17.25 3.94 11.92
C ARG A 35 -16.68 3.54 13.27
N MET A 36 -16.01 2.34 13.37
CA MET A 36 -15.42 1.81 14.58
C MET A 36 -14.22 0.92 14.19
N LEU A 37 -13.01 1.40 14.36
CA LEU A 37 -11.80 0.82 13.78
C LEU A 37 -11.35 -0.52 14.40
N SER A 38 -11.97 -1.01 15.47
CA SER A 38 -11.69 -2.31 16.07
C SER A 38 -12.85 -3.27 15.84
N ARG A 39 -12.68 -4.23 14.92
CA ARG A 39 -13.71 -5.20 14.50
C ARG A 39 -13.32 -6.67 14.66
N GLY A 40 -12.12 -6.95 15.17
CA GLY A 40 -11.60 -8.31 15.33
C GLY A 40 -12.33 -9.18 16.37
N ALA A 41 -13.23 -8.59 17.17
CA ALA A 41 -14.13 -9.32 18.05
C ALA A 41 -15.61 -9.15 17.67
N THR A 42 -15.92 -8.81 16.41
CA THR A 42 -17.30 -8.69 15.92
C THR A 42 -17.96 -10.05 15.76
N THR A 43 -19.28 -10.07 15.99
CA THR A 43 -20.15 -11.22 15.65
C THR A 43 -21.21 -10.82 14.61
N GLU A 44 -20.95 -9.75 13.84
CA GLU A 44 -21.77 -9.29 12.72
C GLU A 44 -21.20 -9.80 11.38
N ILE A 45 -21.87 -9.54 10.26
CA ILE A 45 -21.51 -10.12 8.94
C ILE A 45 -20.11 -9.70 8.43
N ASP A 46 -19.65 -8.50 8.80
CA ASP A 46 -18.28 -8.03 8.53
C ASP A 46 -17.19 -8.91 9.18
N GLY A 47 -17.59 -9.74 10.15
CA GLY A 47 -16.77 -10.81 10.72
C GLY A 47 -16.25 -11.79 9.68
N ALA A 48 -16.89 -11.96 8.52
CA ALA A 48 -16.35 -12.82 7.46
C ALA A 48 -14.92 -12.44 7.04
N LEU A 49 -14.55 -11.17 7.17
CA LEU A 49 -13.19 -10.68 7.00
C LEU A 49 -12.45 -10.53 8.35
N SER A 50 -13.07 -9.86 9.33
CA SER A 50 -12.39 -9.41 10.55
C SER A 50 -12.28 -10.52 11.60
N ASN A 51 -13.34 -11.31 11.81
CA ASN A 51 -13.44 -12.36 12.83
C ASN A 51 -14.32 -13.52 12.35
N PRO A 52 -13.86 -14.35 11.41
CA PRO A 52 -14.72 -15.35 10.80
C PRO A 52 -15.22 -16.43 11.80
N ALA A 53 -14.45 -16.72 12.86
CA ALA A 53 -14.90 -17.62 13.92
C ALA A 53 -16.09 -17.06 14.70
N GLY A 54 -16.16 -15.71 14.90
CA GLY A 54 -17.26 -15.04 15.57
C GLY A 54 -18.62 -15.19 14.88
N LEU A 55 -18.62 -15.52 13.59
CA LEU A 55 -19.87 -15.76 12.83
C LEU A 55 -20.66 -16.99 13.32
N ALA A 56 -20.02 -17.92 14.01
CA ALA A 56 -20.74 -19.03 14.68
C ALA A 56 -21.68 -18.53 15.79
N PHE A 57 -21.49 -17.30 16.28
CA PHE A 57 -22.34 -16.64 17.27
C PHE A 57 -23.34 -15.65 16.68
N LEU A 58 -23.53 -15.64 15.36
CA LEU A 58 -24.63 -14.90 14.73
C LEU A 58 -25.98 -15.24 15.43
N PRO A 59 -26.84 -14.24 15.68
CA PRO A 59 -28.00 -14.42 16.53
C PRO A 59 -29.11 -15.31 15.93
N LYS A 60 -29.09 -15.47 14.60
CA LYS A 60 -30.11 -16.26 13.88
C LYS A 60 -29.46 -17.26 12.95
N ASP A 61 -30.09 -18.43 12.80
CA ASP A 61 -29.82 -19.34 11.70
C ASP A 61 -30.39 -18.79 10.40
N GLY A 62 -29.83 -19.18 9.27
CA GLY A 62 -30.24 -18.72 7.93
C GLY A 62 -29.15 -17.95 7.21
N PHE A 63 -29.54 -17.25 6.16
CA PHE A 63 -28.65 -16.46 5.33
C PHE A 63 -28.44 -15.06 5.91
N HIS A 64 -27.20 -14.60 5.83
CA HIS A 64 -26.74 -13.25 6.16
C HIS A 64 -25.92 -12.73 5.00
N VAL A 65 -26.20 -11.51 4.54
CA VAL A 65 -25.51 -10.88 3.41
C VAL A 65 -25.19 -9.44 3.78
N GLY A 66 -23.99 -8.99 3.48
CA GLY A 66 -23.55 -7.59 3.61
C GLY A 66 -23.04 -7.08 2.27
N LEU A 67 -23.50 -5.93 1.85
CA LEU A 67 -22.98 -5.16 0.72
C LEU A 67 -22.35 -3.90 1.25
N SER A 68 -21.12 -3.61 0.86
CA SER A 68 -20.43 -2.38 1.26
C SER A 68 -19.79 -1.70 0.06
N ILE A 69 -19.81 -0.38 0.07
CA ILE A 69 -19.15 0.48 -0.92
C ILE A 69 -18.33 1.50 -0.15
N GLN A 70 -17.09 1.66 -0.56
CA GLN A 70 -16.20 2.69 -0.01
C GLN A 70 -15.67 3.58 -1.12
N SER A 71 -15.29 4.80 -0.74
CA SER A 71 -14.63 5.78 -1.60
C SER A 71 -13.39 6.29 -0.88
N ALA A 72 -12.21 6.14 -1.49
CA ALA A 72 -10.93 6.48 -0.88
C ALA A 72 -10.18 7.53 -1.72
N TYR A 73 -9.59 8.51 -1.02
CA TYR A 73 -8.78 9.58 -1.60
C TYR A 73 -7.49 9.71 -0.80
N GLN A 74 -6.36 9.69 -1.50
CA GLN A 74 -5.04 9.76 -0.90
C GLN A 74 -4.17 10.77 -1.63
N THR A 75 -3.26 11.41 -0.88
CA THR A 75 -2.11 12.11 -1.44
C THR A 75 -0.83 11.35 -1.08
N ARG A 76 0.17 11.44 -1.94
CA ARG A 76 1.50 10.84 -1.78
C ARG A 76 2.53 11.82 -2.33
N ASN A 77 3.07 12.66 -1.48
CA ASN A 77 3.92 13.75 -1.92
C ASN A 77 5.37 13.50 -1.55
N ILE A 78 6.28 14.05 -2.34
CA ILE A 78 7.73 13.96 -2.12
C ILE A 78 8.33 15.36 -2.29
N ASP A 79 8.87 15.91 -1.20
CA ASP A 79 9.70 17.12 -1.27
C ASP A 79 11.16 16.68 -1.40
N ALA A 80 11.74 16.92 -2.57
CA ALA A 80 13.06 16.43 -2.93
C ALA A 80 14.08 17.57 -3.06
N SER A 81 15.25 17.34 -2.47
CA SER A 81 16.41 18.25 -2.54
C SER A 81 17.67 17.44 -2.77
N PHE A 82 18.35 17.59 -3.92
CA PHE A 82 19.53 16.81 -4.27
C PHE A 82 20.56 17.60 -5.07
N MET A 83 21.84 17.25 -4.90
CA MET A 83 22.93 17.88 -5.64
C MET A 83 23.00 17.37 -7.08
N THR A 84 23.47 18.20 -8.00
CA THR A 84 23.63 17.89 -9.42
C THR A 84 25.05 18.22 -9.88
N TYR A 85 25.48 17.61 -11.00
CA TYR A 85 26.73 17.99 -11.65
C TYR A 85 26.54 19.28 -12.45
N ASN A 86 27.54 20.18 -12.38
CA ASN A 86 27.52 21.47 -13.10
C ASN A 86 28.70 21.68 -14.06
N GLY A 87 29.58 20.68 -14.20
CA GLY A 87 30.72 20.77 -15.13
C GLY A 87 31.82 19.79 -14.83
N VAL A 88 32.96 20.02 -15.46
CA VAL A 88 34.21 19.27 -15.27
C VAL A 88 35.36 20.23 -15.08
N SER A 89 36.18 19.98 -14.08
CA SER A 89 37.46 20.68 -13.84
C SER A 89 38.65 19.78 -14.18
N ALA A 90 39.87 20.29 -14.03
CA ALA A 90 41.09 19.51 -14.22
C ALA A 90 41.19 18.29 -13.25
N THR A 91 40.50 18.35 -12.11
CA THR A 91 40.49 17.32 -11.08
C THR A 91 39.31 16.36 -11.20
N GLY A 92 38.32 16.64 -12.09
CA GLY A 92 37.15 15.79 -12.32
C GLY A 92 35.82 16.55 -12.34
N PRO A 93 34.69 15.81 -12.25
CA PRO A 93 33.37 16.41 -12.21
C PRO A 93 33.20 17.43 -11.09
N THR A 94 32.53 18.53 -11.38
CA THR A 94 32.17 19.56 -10.40
C THR A 94 30.69 19.48 -10.05
N VAL A 95 30.34 19.86 -8.82
CA VAL A 95 29.02 19.76 -8.25
C VAL A 95 28.44 21.15 -8.07
N SER A 96 27.15 21.31 -8.25
CA SER A 96 26.42 22.58 -8.06
C SER A 96 26.58 23.11 -6.63
N ASP A 97 26.60 24.44 -6.49
CA ASP A 97 26.69 25.10 -5.17
C ASP A 97 25.38 25.01 -4.39
N LYS A 98 24.27 24.78 -5.09
CA LYS A 98 22.93 24.68 -4.51
C LYS A 98 22.27 23.39 -4.98
N PRO A 99 21.45 22.76 -4.13
CA PRO A 99 20.67 21.59 -4.53
C PRO A 99 19.62 21.97 -5.58
N PHE A 100 19.23 20.99 -6.37
CA PHE A 100 17.99 21.01 -7.13
C PHE A 100 16.86 20.70 -6.15
N GLU A 101 15.82 21.53 -6.12
CA GLU A 101 14.69 21.39 -5.22
C GLU A 101 13.40 21.33 -6.04
N LYS A 102 12.56 20.36 -5.75
CA LYS A 102 11.26 20.21 -6.39
C LYS A 102 10.29 19.40 -5.51
N TYR A 103 9.06 19.88 -5.46
CA TYR A 103 7.95 19.19 -4.83
C TYR A 103 7.18 18.38 -5.88
N TYR A 104 7.00 17.08 -5.61
CA TYR A 104 6.28 16.15 -6.47
C TYR A 104 4.98 15.77 -5.80
N GLU A 105 3.87 16.13 -6.42
CA GLU A 105 2.55 15.81 -5.93
C GLU A 105 2.03 14.52 -6.55
N GLY A 106 1.69 13.57 -5.70
CA GLY A 106 1.03 12.31 -6.08
C GLY A 106 -0.38 12.27 -5.55
N THR A 107 -1.34 11.95 -6.40
CA THR A 107 -2.74 11.76 -6.03
C THR A 107 -3.19 10.34 -6.32
N ALA A 108 -3.99 9.74 -5.43
CA ALA A 108 -4.60 8.45 -5.67
C ALA A 108 -6.08 8.49 -5.29
N ALA A 109 -6.93 8.04 -6.20
CA ALA A 109 -8.37 7.99 -5.98
C ALA A 109 -8.94 6.62 -6.35
N ALA A 110 -9.76 6.09 -5.46
CA ALA A 110 -10.60 4.92 -5.69
C ALA A 110 -12.05 5.29 -5.34
N PRO A 111 -12.79 5.89 -6.28
CA PRO A 111 -14.12 6.45 -5.99
C PRO A 111 -15.15 5.39 -5.64
N VAL A 112 -14.96 4.14 -6.06
CA VAL A 112 -15.88 3.04 -5.77
C VAL A 112 -15.08 1.75 -5.50
N ILE A 113 -15.12 1.28 -4.25
CA ILE A 113 -14.52 0.02 -3.81
C ILE A 113 -15.66 -0.85 -3.27
N PRO A 114 -16.23 -1.75 -4.08
CA PRO A 114 -17.32 -2.62 -3.66
C PRO A 114 -16.79 -3.83 -2.90
N SER A 115 -17.63 -4.35 -1.99
CA SER A 115 -17.41 -5.62 -1.32
C SER A 115 -18.72 -6.33 -1.00
N LEU A 116 -18.68 -7.65 -1.01
CA LEU A 116 -19.79 -8.56 -0.71
C LEU A 116 -19.37 -9.50 0.39
N PHE A 117 -20.20 -9.64 1.40
CA PHE A 117 -20.05 -10.57 2.51
C PHE A 117 -21.26 -11.49 2.55
N ALA A 118 -21.04 -12.78 2.83
CA ALA A 118 -22.10 -13.75 2.93
C ALA A 118 -21.79 -14.79 4.02
N ALA A 119 -22.83 -15.21 4.72
CA ALA A 119 -22.76 -16.33 5.64
C ALA A 119 -24.07 -17.11 5.64
N TYR A 120 -23.97 -18.42 5.82
CA TYR A 120 -25.11 -19.30 6.09
C TYR A 120 -24.84 -20.04 7.38
N LYS A 121 -25.62 -19.75 8.40
CA LYS A 121 -25.55 -20.39 9.71
C LYS A 121 -26.65 -21.43 9.84
N LYS A 122 -26.28 -22.60 10.33
CA LYS A 122 -27.22 -23.67 10.76
C LYS A 122 -26.65 -24.37 11.97
N ASP A 123 -27.38 -24.30 13.08
CA ASP A 123 -27.00 -24.92 14.35
C ASP A 123 -25.58 -24.45 14.80
N LYS A 124 -24.63 -25.40 14.83
CA LYS A 124 -23.22 -25.18 15.22
C LYS A 124 -22.31 -24.78 14.07
N TRP A 125 -22.79 -24.82 12.83
CA TRP A 125 -21.97 -24.59 11.63
C TRP A 125 -22.32 -23.30 10.95
N THR A 126 -21.29 -22.60 10.49
CA THR A 126 -21.44 -21.39 9.67
C THR A 126 -20.45 -21.43 8.51
N ILE A 127 -20.98 -21.53 7.29
CA ILE A 127 -20.17 -21.31 6.08
C ILE A 127 -20.19 -19.81 5.84
N SER A 128 -19.03 -19.21 5.61
CA SER A 128 -18.91 -17.77 5.36
C SER A 128 -17.84 -17.45 4.34
N GLY A 129 -17.97 -16.28 3.74
CA GLY A 129 -16.97 -15.76 2.84
C GLY A 129 -17.23 -14.31 2.47
N PHE A 130 -16.29 -13.75 1.72
CA PHE A 130 -16.42 -12.43 1.14
C PHE A 130 -15.73 -12.35 -0.22
N PHE A 131 -16.16 -11.41 -1.03
CA PHE A 131 -15.45 -10.92 -2.20
C PHE A 131 -15.19 -9.44 -2.04
N ALA A 132 -13.93 -9.01 -2.18
CA ALA A 132 -13.56 -7.60 -2.01
C ALA A 132 -12.25 -7.26 -2.74
N ILE A 133 -12.01 -5.97 -2.91
CA ILE A 133 -10.68 -5.43 -3.25
C ILE A 133 -9.96 -5.20 -1.92
N THR A 134 -9.15 -6.17 -1.47
CA THR A 134 -8.55 -6.13 -0.13
C THR A 134 -7.33 -5.23 -0.02
N ALA A 135 -6.73 -4.88 -1.15
CA ALA A 135 -5.56 -4.02 -1.18
C ALA A 135 -5.44 -3.27 -2.51
N GLY A 136 -4.68 -2.19 -2.47
CA GLY A 136 -4.59 -1.24 -3.57
C GLY A 136 -5.63 -0.13 -3.42
N GLY A 137 -5.39 1.01 -4.03
CA GLY A 137 -6.21 2.19 -3.83
C GLY A 137 -6.58 2.88 -5.14
N GLY A 138 -6.67 2.12 -6.22
CA GLY A 138 -6.96 2.72 -7.51
C GLY A 138 -5.69 3.13 -8.28
N LYS A 139 -5.79 4.24 -9.01
CA LYS A 139 -4.69 4.80 -9.80
C LYS A 139 -4.02 5.91 -8.98
N ALA A 140 -2.70 5.80 -8.82
CA ALA A 140 -1.85 6.89 -8.32
C ALA A 140 -1.19 7.59 -9.51
N SER A 141 -1.24 8.93 -9.56
CA SER A 141 -0.66 9.74 -10.63
C SER A 141 0.32 10.73 -10.04
N PHE A 142 1.49 10.84 -10.68
CA PHE A 142 2.50 11.86 -10.48
C PHE A 142 2.69 12.57 -11.81
N ASP A 143 1.96 13.66 -12.01
CA ASP A 143 1.91 14.36 -13.31
C ASP A 143 3.21 15.11 -13.62
N ASP A 144 4.01 15.43 -12.58
CA ASP A 144 5.32 16.08 -12.68
C ASP A 144 6.49 15.09 -12.52
N GLY A 145 6.22 13.76 -12.61
CA GLY A 145 7.21 12.70 -12.49
C GLY A 145 7.60 12.36 -11.06
N LEU A 146 8.80 11.80 -10.90
CA LEU A 146 9.34 11.36 -9.60
C LEU A 146 10.81 11.78 -9.46
N PRO A 147 11.29 12.09 -8.23
CA PRO A 147 12.67 12.52 -7.99
C PRO A 147 13.70 11.52 -8.52
N MET A 148 13.42 10.21 -8.34
CA MET A 148 14.34 9.15 -8.78
C MET A 148 14.58 9.16 -10.30
N PHE A 149 13.57 9.48 -11.09
CA PHE A 149 13.71 9.53 -12.55
C PHE A 149 14.46 10.79 -13.00
N GLU A 150 14.14 11.95 -12.42
CA GLU A 150 14.80 13.19 -12.77
C GLU A 150 16.26 13.21 -12.34
N SER A 151 16.57 12.82 -11.11
CA SER A 151 17.97 12.78 -10.62
C SER A 151 18.82 11.80 -11.43
N ALA A 152 18.27 10.64 -11.76
CA ALA A 152 18.94 9.64 -12.60
C ALA A 152 19.16 10.15 -14.03
N ALA A 153 18.17 10.83 -14.60
CA ALA A 153 18.28 11.44 -15.93
C ALA A 153 19.38 12.51 -15.96
N MET A 154 19.39 13.42 -14.99
CA MET A 154 20.41 14.48 -14.89
C MET A 154 21.81 13.90 -14.77
N ALA A 155 22.01 12.92 -13.86
CA ALA A 155 23.30 12.27 -13.69
C ALA A 155 23.72 11.46 -14.93
N GLY A 156 22.81 10.72 -15.55
CA GLY A 156 23.07 9.91 -16.75
C GLY A 156 23.43 10.75 -17.96
N ILE A 157 22.70 11.84 -18.23
CA ILE A 157 22.98 12.78 -19.32
C ILE A 157 24.36 13.39 -19.13
N PHE A 158 24.67 13.88 -17.92
CA PHE A 158 25.99 14.43 -17.61
C PHE A 158 27.09 13.39 -17.85
N GLN A 159 27.01 12.19 -17.27
CA GLN A 159 28.04 11.14 -17.41
C GLN A 159 28.24 10.73 -18.86
N ASN A 160 27.16 10.61 -19.66
CA ASN A 160 27.26 10.29 -21.10
C ASN A 160 27.93 11.42 -21.87
N SER A 161 27.62 12.68 -21.56
CA SER A 161 28.26 13.84 -22.22
C SER A 161 29.76 13.92 -21.89
N VAL A 162 30.15 13.61 -20.66
CA VAL A 162 31.59 13.54 -20.24
C VAL A 162 32.31 12.45 -21.02
N LYS A 163 31.73 11.26 -21.17
CA LYS A 163 32.29 10.18 -21.98
C LYS A 163 32.44 10.58 -23.46
N ALA A 164 31.43 11.24 -24.00
CA ALA A 164 31.49 11.75 -25.38
C ALA A 164 32.58 12.80 -25.55
N HIS A 165 32.74 13.73 -24.60
CA HIS A 165 33.78 14.75 -24.60
C HIS A 165 35.20 14.13 -24.49
N GLN A 166 35.38 13.07 -23.66
CA GLN A 166 36.64 12.35 -23.56
C GLN A 166 37.01 11.65 -24.87
N ALA A 167 36.02 11.13 -25.61
CA ALA A 167 36.22 10.51 -26.92
C ALA A 167 36.47 11.55 -28.05
N ASN A 168 35.77 12.67 -27.96
CA ASN A 168 35.90 13.81 -28.87
C ASN A 168 35.77 15.12 -28.09
N PRO A 169 36.89 15.85 -27.86
CA PRO A 169 36.92 17.13 -27.11
C PRO A 169 36.02 18.25 -27.69
N GLN A 170 35.54 18.12 -28.90
CA GLN A 170 34.57 19.06 -29.47
C GLN A 170 33.13 18.80 -29.04
N SER A 171 32.84 17.59 -28.46
CA SER A 171 31.52 17.28 -27.91
C SER A 171 31.26 18.12 -26.65
N PRO A 172 30.09 18.76 -26.54
CA PRO A 172 29.78 19.58 -25.37
C PRO A 172 29.55 18.70 -24.12
N ILE A 173 29.96 19.22 -22.96
CA ILE A 173 29.53 18.68 -21.67
C ILE A 173 28.16 19.25 -21.37
N ILE A 174 27.18 18.37 -21.15
CA ILE A 174 25.78 18.75 -20.95
C ILE A 174 25.45 18.71 -19.48
N VAL A 175 24.98 19.81 -18.93
CA VAL A 175 24.63 19.98 -17.50
C VAL A 175 23.18 20.42 -17.34
N PRO A 176 22.56 20.22 -16.15
CA PRO A 176 21.25 20.78 -15.82
C PRO A 176 21.17 22.28 -16.14
N GLY A 177 20.03 22.70 -16.71
CA GLY A 177 19.85 24.06 -17.21
C GLY A 177 20.06 24.22 -18.72
N MET A 178 20.76 23.29 -19.38
CA MET A 178 20.90 23.24 -20.85
C MET A 178 19.74 22.49 -21.54
N TYR A 179 18.92 21.77 -20.78
CA TYR A 179 17.76 21.02 -21.25
C TYR A 179 16.61 21.13 -20.22
N ASP A 180 15.42 20.85 -20.67
CA ASP A 180 14.23 20.77 -19.82
C ASP A 180 13.80 19.29 -19.71
N ILE A 181 13.46 18.85 -18.48
CA ILE A 181 12.93 17.52 -18.22
C ILE A 181 11.41 17.62 -18.08
N THR A 182 10.71 16.75 -18.80
CA THR A 182 9.29 16.49 -18.64
C THR A 182 9.08 15.02 -18.35
N SER A 183 8.34 14.69 -17.31
CA SER A 183 8.07 13.31 -16.93
C SER A 183 6.71 13.20 -16.25
N ALA A 184 6.10 12.04 -16.38
CA ALA A 184 4.91 11.66 -15.62
C ALA A 184 4.91 10.16 -15.36
N MET A 185 4.28 9.75 -14.26
CA MET A 185 4.15 8.35 -13.88
C MET A 185 2.78 8.05 -13.29
N ASP A 186 2.10 7.09 -13.88
CA ASP A 186 0.88 6.49 -13.38
C ASP A 186 1.19 5.08 -12.85
N GLY A 187 0.63 4.76 -11.69
CA GLY A 187 0.63 3.40 -11.15
C GLY A 187 -0.78 2.99 -10.74
N LYS A 188 -1.19 1.78 -11.07
CA LYS A 188 -2.46 1.20 -10.58
C LYS A 188 -2.19 -0.16 -9.95
N GLN A 189 -2.93 -0.47 -8.89
CA GLN A 189 -2.77 -1.75 -8.19
C GLN A 189 -4.08 -2.12 -7.51
N TYR A 190 -4.49 -3.39 -7.70
CA TYR A 190 -5.66 -3.98 -7.05
C TYR A 190 -5.38 -5.42 -6.67
N ILE A 191 -5.78 -5.83 -5.47
CA ILE A 191 -5.87 -7.23 -5.08
C ILE A 191 -7.34 -7.58 -4.89
N TYR A 192 -7.87 -8.37 -5.83
CA TYR A 192 -9.21 -8.96 -5.72
C TYR A 192 -9.10 -10.22 -4.89
N SER A 193 -9.89 -10.31 -3.83
CA SER A 193 -9.84 -11.43 -2.90
C SER A 193 -11.20 -12.10 -2.77
N LEU A 194 -11.20 -13.42 -2.85
CA LEU A 194 -12.34 -14.27 -2.55
C LEU A 194 -11.95 -15.20 -1.39
N GLN A 195 -12.59 -15.05 -0.25
CA GLN A 195 -12.43 -15.94 0.90
C GLN A 195 -13.63 -16.84 1.07
N LEU A 196 -13.38 -18.10 1.40
CA LEU A 196 -14.41 -19.07 1.83
C LEU A 196 -13.87 -19.86 3.01
N GLY A 197 -14.75 -20.19 3.95
CA GLY A 197 -14.38 -21.01 5.09
C GLY A 197 -15.57 -21.44 5.93
N LEU A 198 -15.26 -22.23 6.95
CA LEU A 198 -16.22 -22.87 7.81
C LEU A 198 -15.90 -22.55 9.27
N SER A 199 -16.88 -22.05 10.01
CA SER A 199 -16.82 -21.87 11.45
C SER A 199 -17.63 -22.98 12.14
N TYR A 200 -17.11 -23.45 13.27
CA TYR A 200 -17.75 -24.46 14.10
C TYR A 200 -17.85 -24.01 15.55
N LYS A 201 -19.06 -23.92 16.08
CA LYS A 201 -19.33 -23.65 17.49
C LYS A 201 -19.04 -24.92 18.31
N ALA A 202 -17.81 -25.06 18.79
CA ALA A 202 -17.34 -26.24 19.51
C ALA A 202 -18.03 -26.39 20.88
N THR A 203 -18.19 -25.29 21.58
CA THR A 203 -18.93 -25.19 22.85
C THR A 203 -19.87 -23.97 22.83
N GLU A 204 -20.63 -23.72 23.90
CA GLU A 204 -21.48 -22.53 23.98
C GLU A 204 -20.67 -21.20 23.99
N TRP A 205 -19.39 -21.28 24.32
CA TRP A 205 -18.51 -20.13 24.49
C TRP A 205 -17.30 -20.14 23.54
N LEU A 206 -17.06 -21.21 22.77
CA LEU A 206 -15.90 -21.34 21.88
C LEU A 206 -16.33 -21.69 20.46
N SER A 207 -15.83 -20.96 19.50
CA SER A 207 -15.89 -21.33 18.09
C SER A 207 -14.49 -21.29 17.45
N VAL A 208 -14.34 -22.04 16.36
CA VAL A 208 -13.12 -22.11 15.55
C VAL A 208 -13.47 -21.93 14.08
N PHE A 209 -12.52 -21.41 13.31
CA PHE A 209 -12.66 -21.19 11.86
C PHE A 209 -11.47 -21.78 11.12
N GLY A 210 -11.75 -22.38 9.95
CA GLY A 210 -10.75 -22.75 8.96
C GLY A 210 -11.22 -22.40 7.56
N GLY A 211 -10.35 -21.77 6.76
CA GLY A 211 -10.71 -21.36 5.42
C GLY A 211 -9.50 -20.96 4.58
N GLY A 212 -9.78 -20.44 3.39
CA GLY A 212 -8.77 -19.97 2.47
C GLY A 212 -9.23 -18.77 1.68
N ARG A 213 -8.28 -17.94 1.30
CA ARG A 213 -8.49 -16.74 0.48
C ARG A 213 -7.66 -16.84 -0.79
N MET A 214 -8.29 -16.75 -1.94
CA MET A 214 -7.65 -16.55 -3.23
C MET A 214 -7.46 -15.05 -3.42
N ASN A 215 -6.24 -14.65 -3.76
CA ASN A 215 -5.87 -13.28 -4.07
C ASN A 215 -5.42 -13.20 -5.53
N TYR A 216 -6.02 -12.31 -6.30
CA TYR A 216 -5.63 -12.01 -7.67
C TYR A 216 -5.17 -10.57 -7.76
N PHE A 217 -3.89 -10.40 -8.05
CA PHE A 217 -3.28 -9.10 -8.28
C PHE A 217 -3.40 -8.70 -9.75
N THR A 218 -3.81 -7.47 -9.98
CA THR A 218 -3.68 -6.79 -11.27
C THR A 218 -3.23 -5.36 -11.05
N GLY A 219 -2.30 -4.92 -11.87
CA GLY A 219 -1.71 -3.60 -11.75
C GLY A 219 -0.97 -3.19 -13.01
N GLY A 220 -0.13 -2.18 -12.88
CA GLY A 220 0.74 -1.75 -13.94
C GLY A 220 1.24 -0.32 -13.79
N TYR A 221 2.18 0.02 -14.63
CA TYR A 221 2.82 1.32 -14.71
C TYR A 221 2.72 1.87 -16.12
N LYS A 222 2.46 3.16 -16.23
CA LYS A 222 2.52 3.92 -17.44
C LYS A 222 3.21 5.25 -17.18
N GLY A 223 4.21 5.58 -17.97
CA GLY A 223 4.92 6.83 -17.79
C GLY A 223 5.84 7.16 -18.95
N PHE A 224 6.40 8.34 -18.89
CA PHE A 224 7.41 8.82 -19.82
C PHE A 224 8.40 9.75 -19.11
N LEU A 225 9.56 9.89 -19.73
CA LEU A 225 10.54 10.92 -19.38
C LEU A 225 11.20 11.38 -20.66
N ASN A 226 11.26 12.70 -20.86
CA ASN A 226 11.97 13.36 -21.95
C ASN A 226 12.92 14.41 -21.39
N ALA A 227 14.10 14.55 -21.98
CA ALA A 227 15.06 15.61 -21.68
C ALA A 227 15.40 16.34 -23.00
N ILE A 228 14.79 17.48 -23.24
CA ILE A 228 14.86 18.21 -24.50
C ILE A 228 15.86 19.35 -24.37
N VAL A 229 16.87 19.39 -25.24
CA VAL A 229 17.88 20.47 -25.27
C VAL A 229 17.20 21.79 -25.62
N LYS A 230 17.43 22.82 -24.80
CA LYS A 230 16.80 24.14 -24.95
C LYS A 230 17.08 24.75 -26.33
N GLY A 231 16.02 25.24 -26.94
CA GLY A 231 16.08 25.85 -28.27
C GLY A 231 16.24 24.85 -29.43
N THR A 232 16.07 23.57 -29.19
CA THR A 232 16.10 22.50 -30.21
C THR A 232 15.01 21.46 -29.97
N ASP A 233 14.82 20.54 -30.94
CA ASP A 233 13.96 19.38 -30.82
C ASP A 233 14.72 18.11 -30.38
N THR A 234 15.99 18.25 -29.97
CA THR A 234 16.84 17.12 -29.58
C THR A 234 16.44 16.57 -28.22
N ASN A 235 15.91 15.35 -28.19
CA ASN A 235 15.59 14.63 -26.95
C ASN A 235 16.77 13.72 -26.56
N LEU A 236 17.43 14.03 -25.46
CA LEU A 236 18.60 13.31 -24.93
C LEU A 236 18.22 11.98 -24.27
N LEU A 237 16.98 11.86 -23.78
CA LEU A 237 16.53 10.70 -23.02
C LEU A 237 15.05 10.41 -23.28
N PRO A 238 14.69 9.88 -24.46
CA PRO A 238 13.33 9.47 -24.76
C PRO A 238 13.01 8.15 -24.07
N LEU A 239 12.28 8.20 -22.95
CA LEU A 239 11.79 7.04 -22.23
C LEU A 239 10.27 6.98 -22.29
N ALA A 240 9.72 5.77 -22.58
CA ALA A 240 8.29 5.52 -22.45
C ALA A 240 8.06 4.09 -21.94
N LEU A 241 7.16 3.96 -20.97
CA LEU A 241 6.79 2.70 -20.33
C LEU A 241 5.28 2.51 -20.38
N ASN A 242 4.84 1.31 -20.74
CA ASN A 242 3.49 0.81 -20.52
C ASN A 242 3.58 -0.69 -20.20
N CYS A 243 3.45 -1.01 -18.91
CA CYS A 243 3.62 -2.35 -18.38
C CYS A 243 2.39 -2.71 -17.54
N ASP A 244 1.63 -3.70 -17.95
CA ASP A 244 0.63 -4.34 -17.10
C ASP A 244 1.29 -5.43 -16.25
N GLN A 245 0.70 -5.73 -15.10
CA GLN A 245 1.21 -6.71 -14.17
C GLN A 245 0.08 -7.59 -13.63
N THR A 246 0.33 -8.89 -13.48
CA THR A 246 -0.63 -9.83 -12.88
C THR A 246 0.08 -10.82 -11.97
N GLY A 247 -0.67 -11.37 -11.01
CA GLY A 247 -0.21 -12.42 -10.13
C GLY A 247 -1.36 -13.01 -9.33
N TRP A 248 -1.16 -14.18 -8.74
CA TRP A 248 -2.16 -14.77 -7.85
C TRP A 248 -1.51 -15.59 -6.74
N GLY A 249 -2.23 -15.78 -5.64
CA GLY A 249 -1.77 -16.57 -4.51
C GLY A 249 -2.90 -16.96 -3.58
N LEU A 250 -2.65 -17.98 -2.75
CA LEU A 250 -3.60 -18.49 -1.76
C LEU A 250 -3.12 -18.17 -0.35
N THR A 251 -4.03 -17.69 0.49
CA THR A 251 -3.84 -17.45 1.92
C THR A 251 -4.68 -18.42 2.71
N PRO A 252 -4.12 -19.40 3.38
CA PRO A 252 -4.85 -20.14 4.43
C PRO A 252 -5.21 -19.20 5.57
N VAL A 253 -6.39 -19.37 6.17
CA VAL A 253 -6.87 -18.55 7.29
C VAL A 253 -7.43 -19.46 8.37
N ILE A 254 -7.02 -19.23 9.61
CA ILE A 254 -7.59 -19.88 10.79
C ILE A 254 -8.03 -18.83 11.80
N GLY A 255 -8.99 -19.17 12.65
CA GLY A 255 -9.48 -18.28 13.67
C GLY A 255 -10.11 -19.00 14.84
N ALA A 256 -10.24 -18.28 15.95
CA ALA A 256 -10.97 -18.72 17.13
C ALA A 256 -11.71 -17.52 17.73
N ASP A 257 -12.85 -17.76 18.33
CA ASP A 257 -13.63 -16.75 19.03
C ASP A 257 -14.17 -17.32 20.36
N VAL A 258 -14.02 -16.54 21.41
CA VAL A 258 -14.44 -16.92 22.79
C VAL A 258 -15.45 -15.88 23.28
N LYS A 259 -16.68 -16.33 23.53
CA LYS A 259 -17.79 -15.50 24.01
C LYS A 259 -18.19 -15.84 25.43
N LEU A 260 -17.87 -14.99 26.37
CA LEU A 260 -18.11 -15.15 27.82
C LEU A 260 -19.04 -14.06 28.34
N GLY A 261 -20.36 -14.28 28.22
CA GLY A 261 -21.35 -13.29 28.62
C GLY A 261 -21.20 -11.96 27.86
N LYS A 262 -20.69 -10.92 28.53
CA LYS A 262 -20.47 -9.57 27.97
C LYS A 262 -19.11 -9.40 27.27
N LEU A 263 -18.21 -10.36 27.42
CA LEU A 263 -16.87 -10.36 26.84
C LEU A 263 -16.86 -11.23 25.59
N ASN A 264 -16.33 -10.70 24.47
CA ASN A 264 -16.00 -11.46 23.28
C ASN A 264 -14.53 -11.27 22.93
N ILE A 265 -13.80 -12.35 22.67
CA ILE A 265 -12.38 -12.33 22.29
C ILE A 265 -12.25 -13.07 20.97
N GLY A 266 -11.81 -12.36 19.93
CA GLY A 266 -11.50 -12.92 18.62
C GLY A 266 -10.00 -13.01 18.37
N ALA A 267 -9.57 -14.10 17.72
CA ALA A 267 -8.21 -14.26 17.24
C ALA A 267 -8.24 -14.82 15.81
N LYS A 268 -7.44 -14.26 14.92
CA LYS A 268 -7.32 -14.70 13.53
C LYS A 268 -5.86 -14.71 13.11
N TYR A 269 -5.47 -15.74 12.37
CA TYR A 269 -4.17 -15.82 11.72
C TYR A 269 -4.34 -16.08 10.22
N GLU A 270 -3.78 -15.19 9.44
CA GLU A 270 -3.66 -15.31 7.98
C GLU A 270 -2.22 -15.70 7.66
N PHE A 271 -2.05 -16.83 6.98
CA PHE A 271 -0.72 -17.27 6.58
C PHE A 271 -0.17 -16.38 5.46
N LYS A 272 1.14 -16.33 5.35
CA LYS A 272 1.81 -15.64 4.25
C LYS A 272 1.31 -16.18 2.90
N THR A 273 1.00 -15.27 1.98
CA THR A 273 0.69 -15.61 0.60
C THR A 273 1.94 -15.42 -0.25
N ASN A 274 2.43 -16.49 -0.86
CA ASN A 274 3.42 -16.36 -1.91
C ASN A 274 2.74 -15.77 -3.14
N LEU A 275 3.13 -14.57 -3.52
CA LEU A 275 2.60 -13.83 -4.65
C LEU A 275 3.75 -13.36 -5.54
N ASN A 276 3.86 -13.96 -6.71
CA ASN A 276 4.76 -13.50 -7.75
C ASN A 276 3.99 -12.66 -8.76
N ILE A 277 4.56 -11.52 -9.12
CA ILE A 277 3.96 -10.60 -10.08
C ILE A 277 4.78 -10.65 -11.36
N GLU A 278 4.11 -10.94 -12.47
CA GLU A 278 4.70 -11.02 -13.79
C GLU A 278 4.34 -9.79 -14.64
N ASN A 279 5.34 -9.26 -15.33
CA ASN A 279 5.20 -8.13 -16.24
C ASN A 279 4.68 -8.57 -17.59
N ASN A 280 3.65 -7.88 -18.07
CA ASN A 280 3.18 -7.92 -19.46
C ASN A 280 3.41 -6.55 -20.10
N THR A 281 4.64 -6.30 -20.50
CA THR A 281 5.08 -5.01 -21.02
C THR A 281 4.68 -4.86 -22.47
N LYS A 282 3.84 -3.85 -22.73
CA LYS A 282 3.30 -3.54 -24.06
C LYS A 282 4.13 -2.53 -24.83
N ASN A 283 4.79 -1.62 -24.11
CA ASN A 283 5.68 -0.62 -24.69
C ASN A 283 6.81 -0.32 -23.71
N LEU A 284 8.03 -0.37 -24.22
CA LEU A 284 9.23 -0.02 -23.46
C LEU A 284 10.24 0.60 -24.44
N GLN A 285 10.27 1.94 -24.46
CA GLN A 285 11.19 2.71 -25.31
C GLN A 285 12.25 3.34 -24.43
N TYR A 286 13.49 3.20 -24.82
CA TYR A 286 14.63 3.77 -24.09
C TYR A 286 15.88 3.82 -24.97
N PRO A 287 16.79 4.79 -24.76
CA PRO A 287 18.10 4.79 -25.38
C PRO A 287 18.99 3.71 -24.70
N PRO A 288 19.98 3.13 -25.41
CA PRO A 288 20.85 2.06 -24.90
C PRO A 288 21.47 2.38 -23.52
N SER A 289 21.71 3.65 -23.22
CA SER A 289 22.26 4.12 -21.96
C SER A 289 21.32 3.96 -20.75
N ALA A 290 20.03 3.76 -20.97
CA ALA A 290 19.02 3.58 -19.93
C ALA A 290 18.58 2.11 -19.75
N LYS A 291 19.24 1.14 -20.39
CA LYS A 291 18.86 -0.28 -20.37
C LYS A 291 18.70 -0.81 -18.94
N ASP A 292 19.68 -0.56 -18.08
CA ASP A 292 19.67 -1.09 -16.71
C ASP A 292 18.55 -0.44 -15.87
N MET A 293 18.18 0.79 -16.17
CA MET A 293 17.07 1.51 -15.51
C MET A 293 15.73 0.85 -15.79
N VAL A 294 15.51 0.34 -16.99
CA VAL A 294 14.23 -0.19 -17.42
C VAL A 294 14.13 -1.72 -17.39
N ALA A 295 15.24 -2.42 -17.17
CA ALA A 295 15.29 -3.88 -17.11
C ALA A 295 14.24 -4.51 -16.17
N PRO A 296 13.92 -3.96 -14.98
CA PRO A 296 12.87 -4.49 -14.10
C PRO A 296 11.47 -4.46 -14.71
N TYR A 297 11.26 -3.70 -15.78
CA TYR A 297 9.97 -3.58 -16.47
C TYR A 297 9.91 -4.37 -17.78
N GLU A 298 10.94 -5.12 -18.13
CA GLU A 298 10.92 -5.97 -19.32
C GLU A 298 9.79 -7.01 -19.24
N HIS A 299 9.30 -7.41 -20.42
CA HIS A 299 8.24 -8.41 -20.54
C HIS A 299 8.70 -9.76 -19.94
N GLY A 300 7.81 -10.43 -19.20
CA GLY A 300 8.08 -11.73 -18.56
C GLY A 300 8.92 -11.66 -17.29
N VAL A 301 9.40 -10.47 -16.88
CA VAL A 301 10.07 -10.34 -15.57
C VAL A 301 9.07 -10.67 -14.47
N ASN A 302 9.46 -11.62 -13.62
CA ASN A 302 8.65 -12.12 -12.53
C ASN A 302 9.32 -11.78 -11.20
N THR A 303 8.58 -11.13 -10.30
CA THR A 303 9.13 -10.60 -9.04
C THR A 303 8.29 -11.04 -7.84
N PRO A 304 8.90 -11.48 -6.73
CA PRO A 304 8.17 -11.75 -5.51
C PRO A 304 7.56 -10.45 -4.96
N ASN A 305 6.33 -10.55 -4.54
CA ASN A 305 5.57 -9.48 -3.91
C ASN A 305 4.53 -10.07 -2.96
N ASP A 306 5.03 -10.83 -1.97
CA ASP A 306 4.24 -11.62 -1.06
C ASP A 306 3.29 -10.74 -0.21
N ILE A 307 2.13 -11.31 0.12
CA ILE A 307 1.29 -10.74 1.17
C ILE A 307 1.79 -11.29 2.50
N PRO A 308 2.15 -10.44 3.49
CA PRO A 308 2.67 -10.88 4.77
C PRO A 308 1.69 -11.73 5.54
N ALA A 309 2.19 -12.62 6.39
CA ALA A 309 1.36 -13.24 7.41
C ALA A 309 0.83 -12.17 8.37
N MET A 310 -0.41 -12.35 8.87
CA MET A 310 -1.06 -11.41 9.77
C MET A 310 -1.69 -12.12 10.95
N LEU A 311 -1.37 -11.67 12.17
CA LEU A 311 -2.04 -12.04 13.40
C LEU A 311 -2.97 -10.88 13.81
N SER A 312 -4.23 -11.17 14.10
CA SER A 312 -5.18 -10.24 14.73
C SER A 312 -5.69 -10.85 16.02
N ILE A 313 -5.69 -10.06 17.10
CA ILE A 313 -6.28 -10.42 18.39
C ILE A 313 -7.10 -9.22 18.86
N ALA A 314 -8.35 -9.47 19.26
CA ALA A 314 -9.26 -8.41 19.70
C ALA A 314 -10.09 -8.86 20.89
N ALA A 315 -10.51 -7.87 21.70
CA ALA A 315 -11.46 -8.08 22.78
C ALA A 315 -12.51 -6.97 22.76
N ALA A 316 -13.79 -7.34 22.82
CA ALA A 316 -14.92 -6.43 22.95
C ALA A 316 -15.68 -6.72 24.25
N TYR A 317 -16.08 -5.65 24.94
CA TYR A 317 -16.81 -5.75 26.19
C TYR A 317 -18.04 -4.84 26.21
N GLU A 318 -19.17 -5.40 26.64
CA GLU A 318 -20.43 -4.65 26.87
C GLU A 318 -20.46 -4.15 28.32
N PHE A 319 -20.07 -2.89 28.51
CA PHE A 319 -20.09 -2.25 29.84
C PHE A 319 -21.52 -2.03 30.33
N LEU A 320 -22.34 -1.53 29.43
CA LEU A 320 -23.77 -1.29 29.62
C LEU A 320 -24.53 -1.84 28.40
N PRO A 321 -25.85 -2.13 28.52
CA PRO A 321 -26.64 -2.54 27.35
C PRO A 321 -26.58 -1.59 26.15
N VAL A 322 -26.24 -0.32 26.39
CA VAL A 322 -26.11 0.74 25.39
C VAL A 322 -24.66 1.12 25.06
N LEU A 323 -23.67 0.60 25.78
CA LEU A 323 -22.27 1.01 25.67
C LEU A 323 -21.34 -0.20 25.52
N ARG A 324 -20.65 -0.28 24.40
CA ARG A 324 -19.65 -1.30 24.08
C ARG A 324 -18.34 -0.65 23.67
N ALA A 325 -17.23 -1.27 24.06
CA ALA A 325 -15.91 -0.90 23.57
C ALA A 325 -15.14 -2.13 23.12
N SER A 326 -14.18 -1.91 22.22
CA SER A 326 -13.31 -2.95 21.69
C SER A 326 -11.89 -2.41 21.54
N VAL A 327 -10.93 -3.31 21.76
CA VAL A 327 -9.51 -3.10 21.50
C VAL A 327 -9.01 -4.24 20.61
N GLU A 328 -8.05 -3.93 19.74
CA GLU A 328 -7.53 -4.89 18.76
C GLU A 328 -6.06 -4.62 18.50
N TYR A 329 -5.32 -5.67 18.22
CA TYR A 329 -3.93 -5.64 17.82
C TYR A 329 -3.74 -6.44 16.55
N HIS A 330 -3.02 -5.85 15.58
CA HIS A 330 -2.54 -6.55 14.38
C HIS A 330 -1.01 -6.56 14.34
N PHE A 331 -0.46 -7.70 13.95
CA PHE A 331 0.94 -7.85 13.60
C PHE A 331 1.05 -8.38 12.17
N TYR A 332 1.80 -7.66 11.33
CA TYR A 332 2.13 -8.08 9.97
C TYR A 332 3.60 -8.48 9.91
N ASP A 333 3.89 -9.70 9.47
CA ASP A 333 5.24 -10.23 9.35
C ASP A 333 5.90 -9.82 8.02
N ASP A 334 6.00 -8.51 7.79
CA ASP A 334 6.52 -7.91 6.55
C ASP A 334 7.96 -8.31 6.27
N LYS A 335 8.78 -8.52 7.31
CA LYS A 335 10.20 -8.92 7.16
C LYS A 335 10.38 -10.27 6.51
N ASN A 336 9.39 -11.16 6.60
CA ASN A 336 9.39 -12.51 6.05
C ASN A 336 8.53 -12.64 4.78
N ALA A 337 7.95 -11.54 4.31
CA ALA A 337 7.24 -11.46 3.04
C ALA A 337 8.20 -11.06 1.91
N GLY A 338 8.40 -11.93 0.92
CA GLY A 338 9.31 -11.67 -0.18
C GLY A 338 8.90 -10.43 -0.99
N MET A 339 9.83 -9.51 -1.18
CA MET A 339 9.67 -8.33 -2.02
C MET A 339 10.72 -8.28 -3.11
N ALA A 340 10.44 -7.55 -4.19
CA ALA A 340 11.39 -7.27 -5.24
C ALA A 340 12.75 -6.84 -4.65
N ASN A 341 13.83 -7.43 -5.15
CA ASN A 341 15.21 -7.17 -4.72
C ASN A 341 15.48 -7.44 -3.23
N GLY A 342 14.62 -8.20 -2.55
CA GLY A 342 14.76 -8.48 -1.12
C GLY A 342 14.57 -7.26 -0.23
N LYS A 343 13.80 -6.27 -0.66
CA LYS A 343 13.56 -4.98 0.01
C LYS A 343 13.08 -5.14 1.47
N GLN A 344 12.32 -6.21 1.78
CA GLN A 344 11.85 -6.51 3.14
C GLN A 344 12.98 -6.66 4.17
N LYS A 345 14.19 -7.00 3.73
CA LYS A 345 15.35 -7.14 4.62
C LYS A 345 15.78 -5.82 5.28
N TYR A 346 15.40 -4.70 4.67
CA TYR A 346 15.69 -3.36 5.18
C TYR A 346 14.66 -2.87 6.22
N LEU A 347 13.57 -3.60 6.45
CA LEU A 347 12.69 -3.32 7.57
C LEU A 347 13.37 -3.69 8.89
N THR A 348 13.20 -2.87 9.92
CA THR A 348 13.77 -3.14 11.26
C THR A 348 12.92 -4.14 12.04
N LYS A 349 11.61 -4.12 11.82
CA LYS A 349 10.59 -5.01 12.42
C LYS A 349 9.41 -5.22 11.46
N GLY A 350 8.48 -6.10 11.79
CA GLY A 350 7.16 -6.17 11.15
C GLY A 350 6.28 -4.99 11.56
N THR A 351 5.20 -4.76 10.82
CA THR A 351 4.25 -3.69 11.11
C THR A 351 3.31 -4.05 12.25
N ASN A 352 3.06 -3.09 13.14
CA ASN A 352 2.14 -3.23 14.26
C ASN A 352 0.99 -2.22 14.12
N GLU A 353 -0.24 -2.67 14.37
CA GLU A 353 -1.40 -1.80 14.47
C GLU A 353 -2.09 -2.02 15.82
N TYR A 354 -2.42 -0.92 16.48
CA TYR A 354 -3.17 -0.88 17.72
C TYR A 354 -4.45 -0.12 17.48
N LEU A 355 -5.59 -0.79 17.73
CA LEU A 355 -6.90 -0.26 17.40
C LEU A 355 -7.79 -0.25 18.64
N ALA A 356 -8.65 0.76 18.72
CA ALA A 356 -9.69 0.82 19.75
C ALA A 356 -10.95 1.45 19.16
N GLY A 357 -12.10 1.09 19.73
CA GLY A 357 -13.36 1.64 19.30
C GLY A 357 -14.42 1.58 20.39
N ILE A 358 -15.42 2.44 20.25
CA ILE A 358 -16.55 2.54 21.16
C ILE A 358 -17.85 2.70 20.35
N GLU A 359 -18.90 2.05 20.82
CA GLU A 359 -20.26 2.16 20.28
C GLU A 359 -21.23 2.53 21.40
N PHE A 360 -22.12 3.48 21.09
CA PHE A 360 -23.17 3.94 21.98
C PHE A 360 -24.54 3.91 21.27
N ASP A 361 -25.49 3.17 21.83
CA ASP A 361 -26.85 3.12 21.35
C ASP A 361 -27.64 4.35 21.84
N VAL A 362 -27.78 5.36 20.99
CA VAL A 362 -28.52 6.59 21.27
C VAL A 362 -30.02 6.30 21.38
N THR A 363 -30.47 5.39 20.50
CA THR A 363 -31.84 4.84 20.50
C THR A 363 -31.80 3.34 20.18
N LYS A 364 -32.94 2.68 20.20
CA LYS A 364 -33.05 1.27 19.75
C LYS A 364 -32.70 1.09 18.28
N GLN A 365 -32.74 2.14 17.47
CA GLN A 365 -32.47 2.13 16.03
C GLN A 365 -31.13 2.75 15.66
N LEU A 366 -30.58 3.66 16.46
CA LEU A 366 -29.39 4.41 16.14
C LEU A 366 -28.26 4.12 17.13
N THR A 367 -27.15 3.59 16.60
CA THR A 367 -25.87 3.46 17.29
C THR A 367 -24.87 4.45 16.70
N LEU A 368 -24.28 5.30 17.49
CA LEU A 368 -23.12 6.12 17.12
C LEU A 368 -21.84 5.39 17.52
N SER A 369 -20.77 5.61 16.77
CA SER A 369 -19.48 5.00 17.07
C SER A 369 -18.32 5.87 16.64
N CYS A 370 -17.19 5.69 17.32
CA CYS A 370 -15.90 6.21 16.92
C CYS A 370 -14.80 5.21 17.27
N GLY A 371 -13.64 5.38 16.64
CA GLY A 371 -12.47 4.56 16.90
C GLY A 371 -11.19 5.24 16.48
N GLY A 372 -10.08 4.73 16.99
CA GLY A 372 -8.73 5.16 16.64
C GLY A 372 -7.84 3.98 16.35
N GLN A 373 -6.81 4.22 15.53
CA GLN A 373 -5.79 3.25 15.17
C GLN A 373 -4.45 3.94 15.11
N ILE A 374 -3.40 3.26 15.58
CA ILE A 374 -2.00 3.65 15.41
C ILE A 374 -1.33 2.55 14.58
N THR A 375 -0.60 2.94 13.53
CA THR A 375 0.17 2.02 12.68
C THR A 375 1.64 2.40 12.76
N ASP A 376 2.45 1.45 13.20
CA ASP A 376 3.90 1.57 13.41
C ASP A 376 4.62 0.58 12.49
N TYR A 377 5.30 1.11 11.47
CA TYR A 377 6.08 0.36 10.50
C TYR A 377 7.53 0.26 10.92
N GLY A 378 8.21 -0.81 10.60
CA GLY A 378 9.65 -0.91 10.84
C GLY A 378 10.51 -0.23 9.77
N LEU A 379 10.34 1.05 9.54
CA LEU A 379 10.94 1.79 8.42
C LEU A 379 12.44 2.01 8.55
N SER A 380 13.13 2.08 7.40
CA SER A 380 14.51 2.55 7.27
C SER A 380 14.72 3.29 5.95
N ASP A 381 15.78 4.08 5.82
CA ASP A 381 16.10 4.83 4.59
C ASP A 381 16.26 3.90 3.37
N ASN A 382 16.85 2.71 3.57
CA ASN A 382 17.04 1.73 2.50
C ASN A 382 15.72 1.04 2.07
N TYR A 383 14.70 1.05 2.93
CA TYR A 383 13.38 0.53 2.60
C TYR A 383 12.56 1.53 1.77
N GLN A 384 12.70 2.83 2.01
CA GLN A 384 11.92 3.86 1.34
C GLN A 384 12.36 4.08 -0.11
N SER A 385 11.39 4.20 -1.01
CA SER A 385 11.60 4.57 -2.42
C SER A 385 10.46 5.43 -2.94
N ASP A 386 10.73 6.24 -3.95
CA ASP A 386 9.76 7.20 -4.49
C ASP A 386 8.49 6.54 -5.04
N THR A 387 8.61 5.32 -5.59
CA THR A 387 7.48 4.54 -6.09
C THR A 387 6.72 3.80 -4.99
N SER A 388 7.33 3.59 -3.82
CA SER A 388 6.75 2.81 -2.72
C SER A 388 7.36 3.22 -1.39
N PHE A 389 6.72 4.15 -0.71
CA PHE A 389 7.06 4.59 0.64
C PHE A 389 5.91 4.43 1.61
N SER A 390 6.24 4.24 2.87
CA SER A 390 5.31 4.16 4.00
C SER A 390 5.69 5.20 5.05
N CYS A 391 4.73 5.60 5.87
CA CYS A 391 4.91 6.55 6.96
C CYS A 391 4.10 6.06 8.15
N ASP A 392 4.64 6.16 9.35
CA ASP A 392 3.91 5.87 10.57
C ASP A 392 2.68 6.78 10.68
N SER A 393 1.61 6.28 11.29
CA SER A 393 0.34 7.00 11.20
C SER A 393 -0.59 6.74 12.36
N TYR A 394 -1.54 7.66 12.52
CA TYR A 394 -2.76 7.41 13.30
C TYR A 394 -4.00 7.67 12.45
N SER A 395 -5.03 6.87 12.67
CA SER A 395 -6.32 7.00 12.00
C SER A 395 -7.42 7.27 13.02
N LEU A 396 -8.42 8.03 12.61
CA LEU A 396 -9.64 8.24 13.37
C LEU A 396 -10.85 7.89 12.49
N GLY A 397 -11.80 7.18 13.07
CA GLY A 397 -13.03 6.78 12.40
C GLY A 397 -14.25 7.20 13.21
N VAL A 398 -15.29 7.64 12.52
CA VAL A 398 -16.58 8.01 13.12
C VAL A 398 -17.73 7.57 12.23
N GLY A 399 -18.89 7.32 12.83
CA GLY A 399 -20.07 7.01 12.03
C GLY A 399 -21.22 6.45 12.84
N ALA A 400 -22.16 5.83 12.12
CA ALA A 400 -23.38 5.32 12.69
C ALA A 400 -23.79 3.96 12.10
N LYS A 401 -24.50 3.18 12.91
CA LYS A 401 -25.30 2.04 12.46
C LYS A 401 -26.77 2.38 12.69
N ILE A 402 -27.59 2.16 11.65
CA ILE A 402 -29.02 2.41 11.66
C ILE A 402 -29.74 1.09 11.47
N LYS A 403 -30.45 0.63 12.49
CA LYS A 403 -31.30 -0.55 12.44
C LYS A 403 -32.63 -0.16 11.81
N MET A 404 -32.80 -0.44 10.52
CA MET A 404 -34.02 -0.12 9.76
C MET A 404 -35.20 -1.00 10.20
N ASN A 405 -34.94 -2.27 10.46
CA ASN A 405 -35.89 -3.25 10.99
C ASN A 405 -35.12 -4.44 11.58
N LYS A 406 -35.84 -5.54 11.89
CA LYS A 406 -35.24 -6.77 12.49
C LYS A 406 -34.32 -7.56 11.53
N HIS A 407 -34.29 -7.18 10.26
CA HIS A 407 -33.51 -7.88 9.22
C HIS A 407 -32.42 -6.99 8.59
N LEU A 408 -32.61 -5.66 8.52
CA LEU A 408 -31.76 -4.74 7.79
C LEU A 408 -31.07 -3.74 8.70
N ASN A 409 -29.74 -3.71 8.67
CA ASN A 409 -28.91 -2.67 9.24
C ASN A 409 -28.17 -1.91 8.13
N LEU A 410 -28.07 -0.60 8.28
CA LEU A 410 -27.21 0.25 7.45
C LEU A 410 -26.04 0.76 8.30
N ASN A 411 -24.83 0.80 7.73
CA ASN A 411 -23.69 1.45 8.33
C ASN A 411 -23.24 2.60 7.44
N VAL A 412 -22.87 3.71 8.06
CA VAL A 412 -22.17 4.84 7.46
C VAL A 412 -20.93 5.13 8.28
N GLY A 413 -19.80 5.29 7.62
CA GLY A 413 -18.52 5.56 8.29
C GLY A 413 -17.64 6.50 7.50
N TYR A 414 -16.87 7.28 8.21
CA TYR A 414 -15.81 8.11 7.67
C TYR A 414 -14.55 7.90 8.49
N MET A 415 -13.44 7.66 7.79
CA MET A 415 -12.12 7.48 8.40
C MET A 415 -11.14 8.41 7.72
N TRP A 416 -10.26 9.03 8.51
CA TRP A 416 -9.10 9.74 8.00
C TRP A 416 -7.84 9.27 8.70
N THR A 417 -6.74 9.21 7.97
CA THR A 417 -5.43 8.85 8.46
C THR A 417 -4.48 10.01 8.31
N ASN A 418 -3.81 10.37 9.39
CA ASN A 418 -2.71 11.32 9.44
C ASN A 418 -1.41 10.53 9.48
N TYR A 419 -0.49 10.87 8.59
CA TYR A 419 0.81 10.23 8.50
C TYR A 419 1.89 11.19 8.99
N GLU A 420 2.87 10.65 9.70
CA GLU A 420 4.08 11.37 10.05
C GLU A 420 4.97 11.48 8.80
N ASP A 421 5.58 12.66 8.59
CA ASP A 421 6.51 12.84 7.49
C ASP A 421 7.76 11.98 7.71
N TYR A 422 8.21 11.29 6.66
CA TYR A 422 9.44 10.50 6.71
C TYR A 422 10.54 11.20 5.93
N THR A 423 11.63 11.58 6.62
CA THR A 423 12.81 12.18 5.99
C THR A 423 13.87 11.13 5.71
N LYS A 424 14.13 10.88 4.42
CA LYS A 424 15.21 10.02 3.94
C LYS A 424 16.40 10.86 3.49
N LYS A 425 17.59 10.56 4.04
CA LYS A 425 18.85 11.17 3.64
C LYS A 425 19.75 10.16 2.95
N SER A 426 20.40 10.54 1.87
CA SER A 426 21.30 9.67 1.12
C SER A 426 22.58 10.43 0.74
N THR A 427 23.72 9.78 0.90
CA THR A 427 25.02 10.25 0.38
C THR A 427 25.23 9.86 -1.09
N ASN A 428 24.42 8.92 -1.57
CA ASN A 428 24.38 8.45 -2.96
C ASN A 428 22.93 8.45 -3.42
N TYR A 429 22.37 9.66 -3.62
CA TYR A 429 20.97 9.88 -3.95
C TYR A 429 20.60 9.22 -5.28
N ASN A 430 19.70 8.22 -5.22
CA ASN A 430 19.25 7.44 -6.37
C ASN A 430 20.40 6.91 -7.28
N GLY A 431 21.57 6.62 -6.69
CA GLY A 431 22.70 6.10 -7.45
C GLY A 431 23.52 7.14 -8.23
N THR A 432 23.25 8.44 -8.05
CA THR A 432 23.93 9.52 -8.77
C THR A 432 25.37 9.78 -8.32
N GLY A 433 25.77 9.24 -7.16
CA GLY A 433 27.06 9.52 -6.51
C GLY A 433 27.06 10.84 -5.72
N LEU A 434 25.94 11.55 -5.67
CA LEU A 434 25.77 12.84 -4.99
C LEU A 434 24.77 12.74 -3.84
N PRO A 435 24.84 13.62 -2.82
CA PRO A 435 23.91 13.59 -1.71
C PRO A 435 22.54 14.19 -2.08
N GLY A 436 21.51 13.77 -1.35
CA GLY A 436 20.18 14.33 -1.44
C GLY A 436 19.28 13.85 -0.31
N THR A 437 18.11 14.48 -0.22
CA THR A 437 17.10 14.27 0.80
C THR A 437 15.72 14.22 0.17
N ASN A 438 14.87 13.29 0.61
CA ASN A 438 13.44 13.28 0.33
C ASN A 438 12.66 13.38 1.63
N VAL A 439 11.62 14.20 1.66
CA VAL A 439 10.59 14.19 2.68
C VAL A 439 9.33 13.59 2.07
N TYR A 440 8.92 12.43 2.56
CA TYR A 440 7.72 11.73 2.12
C TYR A 440 6.55 12.08 3.03
N SER A 441 5.43 12.49 2.44
CA SER A 441 4.19 12.77 3.17
C SER A 441 2.98 12.11 2.52
N ARG A 442 1.95 11.81 3.32
CA ARG A 442 0.74 11.12 2.86
C ARG A 442 -0.50 11.64 3.58
N THR A 443 -1.64 11.51 2.93
CA THR A 443 -2.96 11.61 3.56
C THR A 443 -3.84 10.47 3.07
N ASN A 444 -4.87 10.11 3.85
CA ASN A 444 -5.89 9.14 3.43
C ASN A 444 -7.24 9.53 4.04
N LYS A 445 -8.27 9.53 3.21
CA LYS A 445 -9.66 9.80 3.61
C LYS A 445 -10.54 8.76 2.97
N VAL A 446 -11.36 8.08 3.77
CA VAL A 446 -12.25 7.01 3.31
C VAL A 446 -13.66 7.25 3.83
N PHE A 447 -14.62 7.24 2.92
CA PHE A 447 -16.04 7.23 3.23
C PHE A 447 -16.64 5.89 2.84
N GLY A 448 -17.60 5.37 3.62
CA GLY A 448 -18.22 4.09 3.31
C GLY A 448 -19.65 3.97 3.77
N LEU A 449 -20.39 3.18 3.01
CA LEU A 449 -21.76 2.77 3.28
C LEU A 449 -21.86 1.25 3.20
N SER A 450 -22.65 0.62 4.06
CA SER A 450 -23.06 -0.78 3.91
C SER A 450 -24.51 -1.03 4.26
N ALA A 451 -25.03 -2.10 3.68
CA ALA A 451 -26.36 -2.65 3.99
C ALA A 451 -26.19 -4.13 4.33
N ASP A 452 -26.55 -4.50 5.57
CA ASP A 452 -26.41 -5.84 6.12
C ASP A 452 -27.81 -6.43 6.35
N TYR A 453 -28.10 -7.55 5.69
CA TYR A 453 -29.40 -8.18 5.73
C TYR A 453 -29.31 -9.61 6.30
N SER A 454 -30.22 -9.93 7.22
CA SER A 454 -30.38 -11.27 7.82
C SER A 454 -31.78 -11.80 7.52
N PHE A 455 -31.87 -12.95 6.85
CA PHE A 455 -33.13 -13.59 6.48
C PHE A 455 -33.82 -14.25 7.66
#